data_f5b2f0e9030c359b14f1688770dd28ad
#
_entry.id   f5b2f0e9030c359b14f1688770dd28ad
#
_cell.length_a   1.000
_cell.length_b   1.000
_cell.length_c   1.000
_cell.angle_alpha   90.00
_cell.angle_beta   90.00
_cell.angle_gamma   90.00
#
_symmetry.space_group_name_H-M   'P 1'
#
loop_
_entity.id
_entity.type
_entity.pdbx_description
1 polymer ?
#
loop_
_entity_poly.entity_id
_entity_poly.type
_entity_poly.pdbx_seq_one_letter_code
_entity_poly.pdbx_strand_id
1 'polypeptide(L)'
;MKKNVFKKAFFVLWGLALSCFGANAQTQTPLIDQLKATGLPLVTITTVNNEWPTCEEVDSVPEGCMGNAITNATKVPGRIVITLGDSLLYDSGEYAEKVSGMKVKIRGNSSAYRTYPSYKIKLQKKANLLKGLGCKKDKEWALLNSNSSANLRTVMGKQIGLLCGIAWEPQDCYVNLVFNGKYCGDYLLSELVKRGEGRCNVAENGYIIECDPYWWNEDKGEFSSFHTSHLPYSMAYTFKYPDAEDITADQWTYIRNVVLDFEDKLYNKKPVDDVFDIPSLAAWFLAHDINGSWDGCGSNIFITKYDNTPNSKLKMGPLWDFDWDYSKEGWASVHEIPEFYAFPFFSRYEMVMAYNDCWQQVRPQIEERVAMVLDSMRTNWADAIDASRAVFKDRVGTYESPFAENEKEVRNWFAQRLPWLDEAIANLVSTISGINTVEAGALRTAAVAVYSTSGVLLYQGDEADFKKWRKQPNGYTGVAIVRYVSTSGRLLKTEKVIL
;
A
#
# COMPACT_ATOMS: atom_id res chain seq x y z
N MET A 1 52.25 4.83 -44.62
CA MET A 1 53.45 5.74 -44.56
C MET A 1 53.63 6.17 -43.12
N LYS A 2 54.69 5.69 -42.52
CA LYS A 2 55.76 6.37 -41.78
C LYS A 2 55.25 7.29 -40.62
N LYS A 3 55.57 7.00 -39.38
CA LYS A 3 56.77 6.85 -38.56
C LYS A 3 56.69 7.86 -37.40
N ASN A 4 56.85 7.49 -36.27
CA ASN A 4 57.91 7.34 -35.23
C ASN A 4 57.75 8.37 -34.10
N VAL A 5 57.59 7.88 -32.87
CA VAL A 5 58.61 7.78 -31.81
C VAL A 5 59.21 9.11 -31.32
N PHE A 6 58.98 9.40 -30.02
CA PHE A 6 60.11 9.72 -29.13
C PHE A 6 59.72 9.55 -27.65
N LYS A 7 60.44 8.64 -26.99
CA LYS A 7 60.63 8.57 -25.52
C LYS A 7 61.54 9.72 -25.09
N LYS A 8 61.29 10.30 -23.93
CA LYS A 8 62.38 10.73 -23.05
C LYS A 8 61.87 10.71 -21.58
N ALA A 9 62.57 9.90 -20.80
CA ALA A 9 62.61 9.90 -19.34
C ALA A 9 63.41 11.11 -18.84
N PHE A 10 63.01 11.65 -17.69
CA PHE A 10 63.95 12.39 -16.82
C PHE A 10 63.73 11.97 -15.37
N PHE A 11 64.82 11.62 -14.76
CA PHE A 11 65.00 11.18 -13.37
C PHE A 11 65.39 12.37 -12.50
N VAL A 12 64.95 12.29 -11.20
CA VAL A 12 65.58 12.79 -9.97
C VAL A 12 65.51 14.27 -9.66
N LEU A 13 64.85 14.59 -8.51
CA LEU A 13 65.60 15.04 -7.33
C LEU A 13 64.72 14.98 -6.05
N TRP A 14 65.25 14.38 -5.04
CA TRP A 14 64.73 14.36 -3.68
C TRP A 14 64.76 15.74 -3.04
N GLY A 15 63.69 16.13 -2.39
CA GLY A 15 63.61 17.22 -1.42
C GLY A 15 62.75 16.83 -0.27
N LEU A 16 63.36 16.36 0.86
CA LEU A 16 62.68 16.20 2.12
C LEU A 16 62.12 17.55 2.60
N ALA A 17 60.79 17.64 2.67
CA ALA A 17 60.16 18.58 3.55
C ALA A 17 59.21 17.77 4.47
N LEU A 18 59.75 17.46 5.66
CA LEU A 18 58.91 17.09 6.80
C LEU A 18 58.06 18.31 7.17
N SER A 19 56.86 18.44 6.65
CA SER A 19 55.84 19.25 7.23
C SER A 19 54.98 18.32 8.12
N CYS A 20 55.12 18.49 9.40
CA CYS A 20 54.20 17.95 10.41
C CYS A 20 52.81 18.46 10.16
N PHE A 21 52.04 17.77 9.33
CA PHE A 21 50.57 17.86 9.42
C PHE A 21 50.16 16.92 10.55
N GLY A 22 49.99 17.47 11.73
CA GLY A 22 49.19 16.89 12.77
C GLY A 22 47.76 16.81 12.26
N ALA A 23 47.44 15.76 11.51
CA ALA A 23 46.08 15.34 11.30
C ALA A 23 45.59 14.90 12.67
N ASN A 24 44.78 15.74 13.32
CA ASN A 24 43.84 15.29 14.32
C ASN A 24 42.91 14.29 13.61
N ALA A 25 43.31 13.04 13.54
CA ALA A 25 42.41 11.95 13.29
C ALA A 25 41.49 11.88 14.52
N GLN A 26 40.43 12.70 14.51
CA GLN A 26 39.28 12.39 15.36
C GLN A 26 38.90 10.96 15.00
N THR A 27 39.18 10.04 15.92
CA THR A 27 38.73 8.66 15.80
C THR A 27 37.20 8.71 15.70
N GLN A 28 36.70 8.50 14.52
CA GLN A 28 35.25 8.50 14.28
C GLN A 28 34.65 7.41 15.17
N THR A 29 33.67 7.78 15.99
CA THR A 29 32.96 6.80 16.85
C THR A 29 32.50 5.62 15.99
N PRO A 30 32.70 4.36 16.44
CA PRO A 30 32.23 3.20 15.71
C PRO A 30 30.76 3.33 15.32
N LEU A 31 30.42 2.91 14.13
CA LEU A 31 29.05 3.04 13.58
C LEU A 31 27.99 2.48 14.53
N ILE A 32 28.22 1.29 15.07
CA ILE A 32 27.27 0.63 16.00
C ILE A 32 26.99 1.48 17.24
N ASP A 33 28.02 2.10 17.80
CA ASP A 33 27.88 2.96 19.00
C ASP A 33 27.10 4.25 18.65
N GLN A 34 27.35 4.82 17.47
CA GLN A 34 26.56 5.95 16.96
C GLN A 34 25.09 5.59 16.82
N LEU A 35 24.80 4.42 16.21
CA LEU A 35 23.42 3.97 16.00
C LEU A 35 22.70 3.63 17.30
N LYS A 36 23.39 3.02 18.26
CA LYS A 36 22.85 2.78 19.60
C LYS A 36 22.51 4.09 20.33
N ALA A 37 23.33 5.12 20.13
CA ALA A 37 23.13 6.44 20.74
C ALA A 37 21.95 7.22 20.13
N THR A 38 21.42 6.84 18.97
CA THR A 38 20.27 7.53 18.36
C THR A 38 18.99 7.36 19.16
N GLY A 39 18.85 6.28 19.92
CA GLY A 39 17.63 5.93 20.67
C GLY A 39 16.64 5.08 19.88
N LEU A 40 16.83 4.83 18.57
CA LEU A 40 16.07 3.84 17.84
C LEU A 40 16.58 2.42 18.15
N PRO A 41 15.70 1.40 18.17
CA PRO A 41 16.13 0.02 18.15
C PRO A 41 17.05 -0.23 16.96
N LEU A 42 18.15 -0.93 17.19
CA LEU A 42 19.10 -1.32 16.14
C LEU A 42 18.86 -2.78 15.75
N VAL A 43 18.46 -2.99 14.51
CA VAL A 43 18.36 -4.29 13.87
C VAL A 43 19.68 -4.56 13.15
N THR A 44 20.37 -5.60 13.55
CA THR A 44 21.58 -6.10 12.85
C THR A 44 21.26 -7.44 12.21
N ILE A 45 21.41 -7.52 10.89
CA ILE A 45 21.31 -8.75 10.12
C ILE A 45 22.71 -9.13 9.65
N THR A 46 23.13 -10.36 9.95
CA THR A 46 24.34 -10.96 9.43
C THR A 46 23.98 -12.28 8.75
N THR A 47 24.16 -12.34 7.46
CA THR A 47 23.87 -13.55 6.68
C THR A 47 25.08 -14.48 6.66
N VAL A 48 24.83 -15.76 6.41
CA VAL A 48 25.90 -16.75 6.23
C VAL A 48 26.80 -16.27 5.07
N ASN A 49 28.11 -16.29 5.28
CA ASN A 49 29.14 -15.82 4.33
C ASN A 49 28.98 -14.35 3.88
N ASN A 50 28.23 -13.52 4.62
CA ASN A 50 27.87 -12.16 4.23
C ASN A 50 27.19 -12.08 2.84
N GLU A 51 26.48 -13.09 2.43
CA GLU A 51 25.73 -13.13 1.18
C GLU A 51 24.56 -12.12 1.23
N TRP A 52 24.37 -11.36 0.14
CA TRP A 52 23.24 -10.45 0.03
C TRP A 52 22.07 -11.14 -0.70
N PRO A 53 20.83 -10.95 -0.25
CA PRO A 53 19.69 -11.41 -1.05
C PRO A 53 19.64 -10.67 -2.37
N THR A 54 19.32 -11.39 -3.42
CA THR A 54 19.18 -10.88 -4.79
C THR A 54 17.79 -11.15 -5.30
N CYS A 55 17.41 -10.42 -6.33
CA CYS A 55 16.23 -10.69 -7.15
C CYS A 55 16.53 -10.28 -8.59
N GLU A 56 15.70 -10.72 -9.50
CA GLU A 56 15.77 -10.40 -10.91
C GLU A 56 14.49 -9.68 -11.31
N GLU A 57 14.55 -8.84 -12.33
CA GLU A 57 13.38 -8.29 -12.99
C GLU A 57 12.69 -9.39 -13.81
N VAL A 58 11.37 -9.36 -13.91
CA VAL A 58 10.67 -10.30 -14.76
C VAL A 58 10.88 -9.94 -16.24
N ASP A 59 11.24 -10.95 -17.04
CA ASP A 59 11.54 -10.77 -18.47
C ASP A 59 10.30 -10.42 -19.30
N SER A 60 9.12 -10.84 -18.86
CA SER A 60 7.87 -10.61 -19.58
C SER A 60 6.70 -10.44 -18.63
N VAL A 61 5.83 -9.49 -18.97
CA VAL A 61 4.58 -9.21 -18.24
C VAL A 61 3.41 -9.56 -19.17
N PRO A 62 2.38 -10.28 -18.69
CA PRO A 62 1.20 -10.52 -19.50
C PRO A 62 0.56 -9.22 -19.98
N GLU A 63 0.01 -9.25 -21.20
CA GLU A 63 -0.63 -8.07 -21.80
C GLU A 63 -1.74 -7.52 -20.88
N GLY A 64 -1.68 -6.21 -20.60
CA GLY A 64 -2.61 -5.50 -19.73
C GLY A 64 -2.34 -5.64 -18.23
N CYS A 65 -1.32 -6.40 -17.79
CA CYS A 65 -0.95 -6.51 -16.39
C CYS A 65 0.09 -5.46 -15.97
N MET A 66 0.23 -5.24 -14.66
CA MET A 66 1.25 -4.34 -14.11
C MET A 66 2.64 -4.95 -14.28
N GLY A 67 3.60 -4.11 -14.69
CA GLY A 67 5.02 -4.44 -14.74
C GLY A 67 5.76 -4.16 -13.42
N ASN A 68 7.08 -4.01 -13.53
CA ASN A 68 7.99 -3.73 -12.39
C ASN A 68 7.95 -4.78 -11.26
N ALA A 69 7.70 -6.02 -11.61
CA ALA A 69 7.70 -7.14 -10.68
C ALA A 69 9.09 -7.80 -10.60
N ILE A 70 9.37 -8.45 -9.48
CA ILE A 70 10.60 -9.21 -9.27
C ILE A 70 10.33 -10.71 -9.26
N THR A 71 11.31 -11.46 -9.74
CA THR A 71 11.35 -12.93 -9.68
C THR A 71 12.65 -13.40 -9.05
N ASN A 72 12.75 -14.70 -8.82
CA ASN A 72 13.97 -15.36 -8.32
C ASN A 72 14.57 -14.73 -7.04
N ALA A 73 13.74 -14.10 -6.19
CA ALA A 73 14.20 -13.52 -4.94
C ALA A 73 14.80 -14.59 -4.01
N THR A 74 16.13 -14.51 -3.79
CA THR A 74 16.85 -15.49 -2.98
C THR A 74 16.51 -15.37 -1.51
N LYS A 75 16.38 -16.52 -0.82
CA LYS A 75 16.14 -16.62 0.62
C LYS A 75 17.46 -16.93 1.33
N VAL A 76 18.17 -15.91 1.76
CA VAL A 76 19.51 -16.04 2.35
C VAL A 76 19.41 -16.34 3.85
N PRO A 77 20.07 -17.39 4.36
CA PRO A 77 20.09 -17.71 5.78
C PRO A 77 20.99 -16.76 6.57
N GLY A 78 20.66 -16.52 7.84
CA GLY A 78 21.45 -15.64 8.70
C GLY A 78 20.92 -15.51 10.13
N ARG A 79 21.46 -14.55 10.83
CA ARG A 79 21.12 -14.17 12.20
C ARG A 79 20.55 -12.75 12.20
N ILE A 80 19.55 -12.51 13.03
CA ILE A 80 19.04 -11.17 13.33
C ILE A 80 19.16 -10.92 14.82
N VAL A 81 19.73 -9.75 15.16
CA VAL A 81 19.86 -9.25 16.54
C VAL A 81 19.17 -7.90 16.61
N ILE A 82 18.39 -7.66 17.66
CA ILE A 82 17.73 -6.37 17.92
C ILE A 82 18.17 -5.89 19.30
N THR A 83 18.71 -4.67 19.36
CA THR A 83 19.10 -4.01 20.60
C THR A 83 18.43 -2.65 20.73
N LEU A 84 18.30 -2.15 21.97
CA LEU A 84 17.95 -0.77 22.27
C LEU A 84 19.00 -0.21 23.22
N GLY A 85 19.81 0.70 22.74
CA GLY A 85 21.08 1.03 23.40
C GLY A 85 21.89 -0.25 23.60
N ASP A 86 22.32 -0.54 24.82
CA ASP A 86 23.05 -1.77 25.17
C ASP A 86 22.16 -2.95 25.56
N SER A 87 20.85 -2.74 25.66
CA SER A 87 19.91 -3.79 26.03
C SER A 87 19.58 -4.70 24.84
N LEU A 88 19.79 -6.01 25.01
CA LEU A 88 19.41 -7.02 24.03
C LEU A 88 17.87 -7.24 24.10
N LEU A 89 17.17 -6.91 23.02
CA LEU A 89 15.73 -7.18 22.90
C LEU A 89 15.45 -8.56 22.30
N TYR A 90 16.23 -8.95 21.27
CA TYR A 90 16.07 -10.23 20.60
C TYR A 90 17.37 -10.68 19.93
N ASP A 91 17.60 -11.97 19.93
CA ASP A 91 18.67 -12.65 19.18
C ASP A 91 18.14 -13.98 18.65
N SER A 92 18.15 -14.15 17.34
CA SER A 92 17.70 -15.40 16.70
C SER A 92 18.70 -16.55 16.88
N GLY A 93 19.93 -16.26 17.29
CA GLY A 93 21.07 -17.17 17.20
C GLY A 93 21.55 -17.38 15.76
N GLU A 94 22.66 -18.12 15.63
CA GLU A 94 23.19 -18.51 14.32
C GLU A 94 22.19 -19.39 13.55
N TYR A 95 22.26 -19.36 12.22
CA TYR A 95 21.33 -20.14 11.41
C TYR A 95 21.53 -21.64 11.57
N ALA A 96 20.47 -22.29 11.99
CA ALA A 96 20.33 -23.74 11.97
C ALA A 96 18.85 -24.04 11.59
N GLU A 97 18.64 -24.72 10.47
CA GLU A 97 17.32 -24.92 9.92
C GLU A 97 16.34 -25.56 10.91
N LYS A 98 15.15 -24.99 11.05
CA LYS A 98 14.10 -25.35 12.03
C LYS A 98 14.50 -25.17 13.51
N VAL A 99 15.71 -24.70 13.81
CA VAL A 99 16.24 -24.59 15.18
C VAL A 99 16.46 -23.13 15.59
N SER A 100 17.20 -22.35 14.82
CA SER A 100 17.60 -20.98 15.17
C SER A 100 17.92 -20.14 13.93
N GLY A 101 18.10 -18.82 14.10
CA GLY A 101 18.37 -17.91 13.00
C GLY A 101 17.13 -17.56 12.19
N MET A 102 17.36 -17.03 11.00
CA MET A 102 16.31 -16.60 10.08
C MET A 102 16.73 -16.80 8.62
N LYS A 103 15.77 -16.67 7.70
CA LYS A 103 16.04 -16.40 6.27
C LYS A 103 15.53 -15.01 5.94
N VAL A 104 16.26 -14.28 5.09
CA VAL A 104 15.89 -12.95 4.62
C VAL A 104 15.81 -12.95 3.09
N LYS A 105 14.81 -12.26 2.52
CA LYS A 105 14.70 -12.03 1.08
C LYS A 105 14.27 -10.60 0.79
N ILE A 106 14.61 -10.09 -0.37
CA ILE A 106 14.02 -8.83 -0.90
C ILE A 106 12.52 -9.04 -1.08
N ARG A 107 11.74 -7.99 -0.78
CA ARG A 107 10.29 -7.94 -1.02
C ARG A 107 9.89 -6.63 -1.68
N GLY A 108 8.70 -6.64 -2.23
CA GLY A 108 8.12 -5.53 -3.01
C GLY A 108 8.27 -5.78 -4.50
N ASN A 109 7.67 -4.93 -5.29
CA ASN A 109 7.77 -4.92 -6.75
C ASN A 109 8.69 -3.76 -7.16
N SER A 110 8.17 -2.58 -7.50
CA SER A 110 8.99 -1.41 -7.84
C SER A 110 9.98 -0.99 -6.72
N SER A 111 9.59 -1.14 -5.46
CA SER A 111 10.44 -0.82 -4.30
C SER A 111 11.64 -1.77 -4.13
N ALA A 112 11.64 -2.93 -4.76
CA ALA A 112 12.74 -3.90 -4.70
C ALA A 112 14.01 -3.42 -5.42
N TYR A 113 13.89 -2.48 -6.37
CA TYR A 113 15.02 -1.91 -7.11
C TYR A 113 15.70 -0.73 -6.40
N ARG A 114 15.21 -0.33 -5.25
CA ARG A 114 15.85 0.72 -4.44
C ARG A 114 17.23 0.26 -3.95
N THR A 115 18.15 1.21 -3.78
CA THR A 115 19.49 0.93 -3.22
C THR A 115 19.42 0.23 -1.86
N TYR A 116 18.38 0.49 -1.10
CA TYR A 116 18.06 -0.10 0.18
C TYR A 116 16.63 -0.64 0.13
N PRO A 117 16.42 -1.87 -0.40
CA PRO A 117 15.10 -2.42 -0.60
C PRO A 117 14.42 -2.82 0.72
N SER A 118 13.13 -3.04 0.66
CA SER A 118 12.40 -3.69 1.75
C SER A 118 12.73 -5.19 1.82
N TYR A 119 12.67 -5.76 3.03
CA TYR A 119 13.00 -7.17 3.25
C TYR A 119 11.84 -7.91 3.92
N LYS A 120 11.67 -9.19 3.56
CA LYS A 120 10.89 -10.16 4.33
C LYS A 120 11.85 -11.04 5.15
N ILE A 121 11.56 -11.15 6.44
CA ILE A 121 12.29 -12.00 7.38
C ILE A 121 11.42 -13.20 7.74
N LYS A 122 11.98 -14.40 7.71
CA LYS A 122 11.33 -15.63 8.18
C LYS A 122 12.21 -16.30 9.24
N LEU A 123 11.82 -16.15 10.50
CA LEU A 123 12.49 -16.76 11.65
C LEU A 123 12.31 -18.28 11.63
N GLN A 124 13.29 -19.01 12.16
CA GLN A 124 13.17 -20.46 12.34
C GLN A 124 12.19 -20.81 13.49
N LYS A 125 12.10 -19.96 14.52
CA LYS A 125 11.13 -20.07 15.62
C LYS A 125 10.31 -18.80 15.75
N LYS A 126 9.04 -18.92 16.14
CA LYS A 126 8.17 -17.78 16.41
C LYS A 126 8.75 -16.91 17.53
N ALA A 127 8.88 -15.62 17.28
CA ALA A 127 9.28 -14.60 18.25
C ALA A 127 8.44 -13.33 18.09
N ASN A 128 8.32 -12.56 19.15
CA ASN A 128 7.76 -11.20 19.10
C ASN A 128 8.94 -10.23 18.95
N LEU A 129 9.07 -9.63 17.76
CA LEU A 129 10.12 -8.66 17.47
C LEU A 129 9.72 -7.22 17.86
N LEU A 130 8.43 -6.98 18.07
CA LEU A 130 7.84 -5.68 18.43
C LEU A 130 7.33 -5.69 19.89
N LYS A 131 8.19 -6.10 20.81
CA LYS A 131 7.87 -6.16 22.25
C LYS A 131 7.42 -4.77 22.74
N GLY A 132 6.32 -4.74 23.46
CA GLY A 132 5.74 -3.50 24.00
C GLY A 132 4.62 -2.90 23.14
N LEU A 133 4.43 -3.33 21.88
CA LEU A 133 3.38 -2.86 20.99
C LEU A 133 2.14 -3.79 20.94
N GLY A 134 2.04 -4.74 21.86
CA GLY A 134 0.89 -5.65 21.89
C GLY A 134 0.92 -6.80 20.89
N CYS A 135 1.96 -6.88 20.07
CA CYS A 135 2.11 -7.92 19.05
C CYS A 135 2.29 -9.32 19.65
N LYS A 136 1.90 -10.32 18.89
CA LYS A 136 2.12 -11.73 19.23
C LYS A 136 3.32 -12.31 18.52
N LYS A 137 3.76 -13.49 18.96
CA LYS A 137 4.89 -14.20 18.36
C LYS A 137 4.53 -14.70 16.96
N ASP A 138 5.36 -14.39 15.98
CA ASP A 138 5.28 -14.94 14.63
C ASP A 138 6.66 -15.27 14.07
N LYS A 139 6.71 -16.01 12.97
CA LYS A 139 7.95 -16.27 12.22
C LYS A 139 8.22 -15.21 11.18
N GLU A 140 7.20 -14.54 10.66
CA GLU A 140 7.32 -13.67 9.48
C GLU A 140 7.13 -12.22 9.86
N TRP A 141 8.08 -11.40 9.41
CA TRP A 141 8.18 -9.97 9.67
C TRP A 141 8.66 -9.24 8.42
N ALA A 142 8.39 -7.95 8.32
CA ALA A 142 8.93 -7.11 7.27
C ALA A 142 9.84 -6.02 7.84
N LEU A 143 10.84 -5.65 7.07
CA LEU A 143 11.57 -4.39 7.19
C LEU A 143 11.18 -3.58 5.97
N LEU A 144 10.37 -2.56 6.18
CA LEU A 144 9.84 -1.70 5.12
C LEU A 144 10.72 -0.47 5.00
N ASN A 145 11.22 -0.20 3.80
CA ASN A 145 11.96 0.99 3.48
C ASN A 145 11.19 1.81 2.46
N SER A 146 10.67 2.92 2.90
CA SER A 146 10.11 3.97 2.08
C SER A 146 10.95 5.23 2.25
N ASN A 147 10.58 6.33 1.62
CA ASN A 147 11.17 7.62 2.00
C ASN A 147 10.69 8.06 3.39
N SER A 148 11.37 9.01 3.99
CA SER A 148 11.14 9.43 5.39
C SER A 148 9.70 9.87 5.68
N SER A 149 9.02 10.55 4.74
CA SER A 149 7.62 10.97 4.94
C SER A 149 6.65 9.79 4.81
N ALA A 150 6.92 8.84 3.92
CA ALA A 150 6.08 7.67 3.71
C ALA A 150 5.97 6.77 4.94
N ASN A 151 7.05 6.66 5.72
CA ASN A 151 7.00 5.89 6.97
C ASN A 151 5.99 6.47 7.97
N LEU A 152 5.94 7.80 8.12
CA LEU A 152 4.95 8.45 8.99
C LEU A 152 3.53 8.34 8.42
N ARG A 153 3.37 8.46 7.09
CA ARG A 153 2.08 8.23 6.42
C ARG A 153 1.57 6.80 6.65
N THR A 154 2.45 5.81 6.56
CA THR A 154 2.12 4.41 6.85
C THR A 154 1.59 4.22 8.27
N VAL A 155 2.28 4.80 9.27
CA VAL A 155 1.81 4.75 10.67
C VAL A 155 0.44 5.43 10.80
N MET A 156 0.26 6.61 10.20
CA MET A 156 -0.98 7.38 10.28
C MET A 156 -2.13 6.67 9.55
N GLY A 157 -1.89 6.15 8.35
CA GLY A 157 -2.89 5.45 7.54
C GLY A 157 -3.51 4.26 8.27
N LYS A 158 -2.68 3.45 8.93
CA LYS A 158 -3.16 2.34 9.78
C LYS A 158 -3.99 2.82 10.98
N GLN A 159 -3.62 3.94 11.60
CA GLN A 159 -4.39 4.52 12.70
C GLN A 159 -5.77 5.04 12.23
N ILE A 160 -5.84 5.59 11.03
CA ILE A 160 -7.11 5.97 10.39
C ILE A 160 -7.93 4.72 10.06
N GLY A 161 -7.32 3.65 9.53
CA GLY A 161 -7.98 2.37 9.30
C GLY A 161 -8.66 1.82 10.54
N LEU A 162 -7.93 1.76 11.66
CA LEU A 162 -8.48 1.34 12.95
C LEU A 162 -9.63 2.26 13.42
N LEU A 163 -9.50 3.57 13.24
CA LEU A 163 -10.54 4.52 13.60
C LEU A 163 -11.81 4.31 12.77
N CYS A 164 -11.68 4.00 11.48
CA CYS A 164 -12.80 3.68 10.60
C CYS A 164 -13.46 2.34 10.90
N GLY A 165 -12.83 1.48 11.70
CA GLY A 165 -13.41 0.19 12.10
C GLY A 165 -12.79 -1.03 11.41
N ILE A 166 -11.64 -0.88 10.73
CA ILE A 166 -10.84 -2.03 10.29
C ILE A 166 -10.40 -2.82 11.52
N ALA A 167 -10.68 -4.11 11.52
CA ALA A 167 -10.59 -4.94 12.72
C ALA A 167 -9.17 -5.11 13.27
N TRP A 168 -8.18 -5.03 12.41
CA TRP A 168 -6.77 -5.16 12.76
C TRP A 168 -5.91 -4.48 11.70
N GLU A 169 -4.85 -3.83 12.14
CA GLU A 169 -3.81 -3.26 11.30
C GLU A 169 -2.43 -3.70 11.77
N PRO A 170 -1.47 -3.95 10.86
CA PRO A 170 -0.11 -4.30 11.22
C PRO A 170 0.54 -3.23 12.09
N GLN A 171 1.19 -3.66 13.18
CA GLN A 171 1.97 -2.76 14.03
C GLN A 171 3.37 -2.55 13.45
N ASP A 172 3.91 -1.36 13.67
CA ASP A 172 5.20 -0.93 13.18
C ASP A 172 6.07 -0.33 14.29
N CYS A 173 7.38 -0.42 14.11
CA CYS A 173 8.36 0.30 14.92
C CYS A 173 9.49 0.83 14.03
N TYR A 174 9.85 2.10 14.20
CA TYR A 174 11.07 2.64 13.59
C TYR A 174 12.30 1.93 14.14
N VAL A 175 13.20 1.53 13.27
CA VAL A 175 14.44 0.85 13.63
C VAL A 175 15.59 1.33 12.75
N ASN A 176 16.81 1.32 13.25
CA ASN A 176 18.00 1.38 12.42
C ASN A 176 18.30 -0.01 11.83
N LEU A 177 18.67 -0.10 10.57
CA LEU A 177 19.08 -1.35 9.94
C LEU A 177 20.57 -1.36 9.60
N VAL A 178 21.31 -2.29 10.16
CA VAL A 178 22.64 -2.67 9.70
C VAL A 178 22.57 -4.07 9.08
N PHE A 179 22.93 -4.18 7.82
CA PHE A 179 22.90 -5.42 7.07
C PHE A 179 24.32 -5.76 6.61
N ASN A 180 24.85 -6.90 7.03
CA ASN A 180 26.23 -7.35 6.76
C ASN A 180 27.27 -6.24 7.00
N GLY A 181 27.14 -5.54 8.13
CA GLY A 181 28.02 -4.43 8.52
C GLY A 181 27.76 -3.09 7.81
N LYS A 182 26.87 -3.05 6.79
CA LYS A 182 26.51 -1.82 6.10
C LYS A 182 25.27 -1.20 6.73
N TYR A 183 25.33 0.09 7.03
CA TYR A 183 24.15 0.85 7.48
C TYR A 183 23.23 1.15 6.31
N CYS A 184 21.96 0.84 6.47
CA CYS A 184 20.93 0.95 5.44
C CYS A 184 19.91 2.07 5.69
N GLY A 185 20.02 2.78 6.83
CA GLY A 185 19.07 3.85 7.20
C GLY A 185 18.01 3.38 8.21
N ASP A 186 16.99 4.21 8.41
CA ASP A 186 15.83 3.87 9.21
C ASP A 186 14.81 3.09 8.39
N TYR A 187 14.20 2.11 9.03
CA TYR A 187 13.17 1.22 8.48
C TYR A 187 11.98 1.15 9.43
N LEU A 188 10.83 0.73 8.91
CA LEU A 188 9.75 0.21 9.75
C LEU A 188 9.88 -1.31 9.87
N LEU A 189 10.15 -1.81 11.07
CA LEU A 189 9.94 -3.21 11.40
C LEU A 189 8.44 -3.42 11.60
N SER A 190 7.83 -4.26 10.78
CA SER A 190 6.38 -4.38 10.65
C SER A 190 5.89 -5.82 10.74
N GLU A 191 4.68 -6.00 11.23
CA GLU A 191 3.92 -7.23 11.02
C GLU A 191 3.55 -7.38 9.55
N LEU A 192 3.28 -8.61 9.12
CA LEU A 192 2.77 -8.94 7.79
C LEU A 192 1.31 -9.35 7.86
N VAL A 193 0.56 -9.07 6.79
CA VAL A 193 -0.80 -9.57 6.62
C VAL A 193 -0.76 -11.08 6.48
N LYS A 194 -1.25 -11.78 7.49
CA LYS A 194 -1.39 -13.22 7.52
C LYS A 194 -2.27 -13.68 8.68
N ARG A 195 -2.72 -14.92 8.62
CA ARG A 195 -3.41 -15.54 9.74
C ARG A 195 -2.48 -15.70 10.94
N GLY A 196 -2.93 -15.28 12.09
CA GLY A 196 -2.19 -15.45 13.34
C GLY A 196 -2.91 -14.91 14.54
N GLU A 197 -2.53 -15.38 15.72
CA GLU A 197 -3.00 -14.80 16.98
C GLU A 197 -2.55 -13.33 17.07
N GLY A 198 -3.51 -12.42 17.20
CA GLY A 198 -3.25 -10.97 17.23
C GLY A 198 -2.91 -10.35 15.87
N ARG A 199 -3.16 -11.05 14.78
CA ARG A 199 -3.13 -10.56 13.39
C ARG A 199 -4.50 -10.75 12.74
N CYS A 200 -4.58 -11.10 11.45
CA CYS A 200 -5.86 -11.43 10.83
C CYS A 200 -6.48 -12.64 11.55
N ASN A 201 -7.54 -12.37 12.31
CA ASN A 201 -8.21 -13.38 13.10
C ASN A 201 -9.20 -14.15 12.23
N VAL A 202 -8.72 -15.19 11.55
CA VAL A 202 -9.55 -16.16 10.83
C VAL A 202 -9.34 -17.55 11.40
N ALA A 203 -10.40 -18.36 11.38
CA ALA A 203 -10.36 -19.76 11.83
C ALA A 203 -9.44 -20.61 10.92
N GLU A 204 -9.19 -21.85 11.30
CA GLU A 204 -8.37 -22.77 10.53
C GLU A 204 -8.96 -23.06 9.14
N ASN A 205 -10.29 -23.07 9.05
CA ASN A 205 -11.05 -23.21 7.80
C ASN A 205 -11.51 -21.86 7.22
N GLY A 206 -10.86 -20.76 7.62
CA GLY A 206 -11.11 -19.41 7.09
C GLY A 206 -10.19 -19.03 5.95
N TYR A 207 -10.31 -17.79 5.47
CA TYR A 207 -9.60 -17.32 4.28
C TYR A 207 -9.08 -15.89 4.47
N ILE A 208 -7.91 -15.64 3.91
CA ILE A 208 -7.36 -14.30 3.64
C ILE A 208 -6.96 -14.30 2.18
N ILE A 209 -7.64 -13.49 1.38
CA ILE A 209 -7.36 -13.33 -0.04
C ILE A 209 -6.93 -11.88 -0.32
N GLU A 210 -6.14 -11.70 -1.34
CA GLU A 210 -5.72 -10.39 -1.83
C GLU A 210 -6.18 -10.22 -3.27
N CYS A 211 -6.82 -9.10 -3.57
CA CYS A 211 -7.04 -8.69 -4.96
C CYS A 211 -5.75 -8.06 -5.45
N ASP A 212 -5.04 -8.74 -6.36
CA ASP A 212 -3.63 -8.53 -6.63
C ASP A 212 -3.37 -8.29 -8.13
N PRO A 213 -2.79 -7.14 -8.52
CA PRO A 213 -2.38 -6.89 -9.89
C PRO A 213 -1.12 -7.68 -10.32
N TYR A 214 -0.42 -8.30 -9.38
CA TYR A 214 0.77 -9.13 -9.62
C TYR A 214 0.49 -10.63 -9.54
N TRP A 215 -0.78 -11.04 -9.57
CA TRP A 215 -1.25 -12.43 -9.48
C TRP A 215 -0.49 -13.38 -10.41
N TRP A 216 -0.11 -12.92 -11.58
CA TRP A 216 0.62 -13.68 -12.60
C TRP A 216 2.06 -14.01 -12.19
N ASN A 217 2.63 -13.26 -11.24
CA ASN A 217 3.97 -13.45 -10.69
C ASN A 217 3.94 -14.17 -9.32
N GLU A 218 2.79 -14.31 -8.71
CA GLU A 218 2.64 -15.11 -7.49
C GLU A 218 2.88 -16.59 -7.79
N ASP A 219 3.29 -17.32 -6.80
CA ASP A 219 3.62 -18.76 -6.94
C ASP A 219 2.35 -19.63 -6.88
N LYS A 220 2.33 -20.56 -7.56
CA LYS A 220 2.10 -21.26 -8.69
C LYS A 220 1.62 -22.72 -8.55
N GLY A 221 0.54 -22.92 -7.86
CA GLY A 221 -0.25 -24.10 -7.98
C GLY A 221 -1.45 -23.85 -8.92
N GLU A 222 -2.10 -24.88 -9.37
CA GLU A 222 -3.33 -24.82 -10.18
C GLU A 222 -4.42 -23.94 -9.53
N PHE A 223 -4.40 -23.83 -8.19
CA PHE A 223 -5.39 -23.10 -7.39
C PHE A 223 -4.82 -21.85 -6.73
N SER A 224 -3.70 -21.32 -7.19
CA SER A 224 -3.03 -20.15 -6.56
C SER A 224 -3.78 -18.83 -6.73
N SER A 225 -4.63 -18.70 -7.74
CA SER A 225 -5.42 -17.50 -8.01
C SER A 225 -6.73 -17.81 -8.72
N PHE A 226 -7.64 -16.83 -8.78
CA PHE A 226 -8.83 -16.88 -9.62
C PHE A 226 -9.23 -15.49 -10.10
N HIS A 227 -9.75 -15.44 -11.34
CA HIS A 227 -10.34 -14.25 -11.93
C HIS A 227 -11.85 -14.23 -11.72
N THR A 228 -12.40 -13.01 -11.82
CA THR A 228 -13.84 -12.79 -11.92
C THR A 228 -14.17 -12.01 -13.19
N SER A 229 -15.44 -11.99 -13.59
CA SER A 229 -15.87 -11.27 -14.79
C SER A 229 -16.05 -9.76 -14.58
N HIS A 230 -16.01 -9.30 -13.33
CA HIS A 230 -16.29 -7.91 -12.96
C HIS A 230 -15.02 -7.11 -12.66
N LEU A 231 -13.92 -7.77 -12.43
CA LEU A 231 -12.61 -7.13 -12.33
C LEU A 231 -11.88 -7.18 -13.68
N PRO A 232 -11.00 -6.20 -13.99
CA PRO A 232 -10.18 -6.27 -15.19
C PRO A 232 -9.24 -7.47 -15.13
N TYR A 233 -8.83 -8.01 -16.29
CA TYR A 233 -7.91 -9.15 -16.37
C TYR A 233 -6.58 -8.89 -15.64
N SER A 234 -6.16 -7.63 -15.54
CA SER A 234 -4.98 -7.25 -14.75
C SER A 234 -5.10 -7.56 -13.25
N MET A 235 -6.29 -7.88 -12.76
CA MET A 235 -6.55 -8.15 -11.34
C MET A 235 -7.04 -9.59 -11.16
N ALA A 236 -6.53 -10.26 -10.13
CA ALA A 236 -7.06 -11.56 -9.70
C ALA A 236 -6.97 -11.68 -8.18
N TYR A 237 -7.71 -12.61 -7.62
CA TYR A 237 -7.60 -12.96 -6.22
C TYR A 237 -6.50 -13.99 -6.01
N THR A 238 -5.56 -13.69 -5.13
CA THR A 238 -4.49 -14.59 -4.67
C THR A 238 -4.70 -14.96 -3.20
N PHE A 239 -3.96 -15.93 -2.69
CA PHE A 239 -4.16 -16.46 -1.34
C PHE A 239 -3.04 -16.06 -0.39
N LYS A 240 -3.41 -15.52 0.76
CA LYS A 240 -2.50 -15.30 1.91
C LYS A 240 -2.81 -16.27 3.06
N TYR A 241 -4.00 -16.88 3.05
CA TYR A 241 -4.37 -18.02 3.87
C TYR A 241 -5.63 -18.71 3.30
N PRO A 242 -5.65 -20.05 3.13
CA PRO A 242 -4.47 -20.93 3.21
C PRO A 242 -3.33 -20.46 2.32
N ASP A 243 -2.08 -20.89 2.58
CA ASP A 243 -0.97 -20.56 1.68
C ASP A 243 -1.26 -21.15 0.28
N ALA A 244 -0.85 -20.45 -0.78
CA ALA A 244 -1.16 -20.82 -2.16
C ALA A 244 -0.66 -22.24 -2.54
N GLU A 245 0.37 -22.74 -1.84
CA GLU A 245 0.91 -24.11 -1.99
C GLU A 245 0.05 -25.17 -1.30
N ASP A 246 -0.78 -24.77 -0.31
CA ASP A 246 -1.53 -25.69 0.57
C ASP A 246 -3.04 -25.69 0.28
N ILE A 247 -3.54 -24.77 -0.55
CA ILE A 247 -4.97 -24.67 -0.85
C ILE A 247 -5.47 -25.85 -1.67
N THR A 248 -6.60 -26.42 -1.26
CA THR A 248 -7.25 -27.52 -1.96
C THR A 248 -8.24 -27.03 -3.01
N ALA A 249 -8.57 -27.88 -4.01
CA ALA A 249 -9.59 -27.59 -5.01
C ALA A 249 -10.95 -27.23 -4.40
N ASP A 250 -11.35 -27.90 -3.32
CA ASP A 250 -12.62 -27.61 -2.62
C ASP A 250 -12.59 -26.25 -1.93
N GLN A 251 -11.49 -25.89 -1.29
CA GLN A 251 -11.31 -24.58 -0.65
C GLN A 251 -11.30 -23.46 -1.68
N TRP A 252 -10.58 -23.64 -2.79
CA TRP A 252 -10.53 -22.69 -3.89
C TRP A 252 -11.92 -22.50 -4.50
N THR A 253 -12.63 -23.60 -4.79
CA THR A 253 -13.98 -23.56 -5.36
C THR A 253 -14.95 -22.86 -4.42
N TYR A 254 -14.87 -23.14 -3.12
CA TYR A 254 -15.72 -22.52 -2.12
C TYR A 254 -15.56 -21.01 -2.07
N ILE A 255 -14.33 -20.52 -1.85
CA ILE A 255 -14.12 -19.06 -1.68
C ILE A 255 -14.36 -18.30 -2.97
N ARG A 256 -13.97 -18.87 -4.12
CA ARG A 256 -14.30 -18.30 -5.42
C ARG A 256 -15.80 -18.14 -5.62
N ASN A 257 -16.60 -19.14 -5.28
CA ASN A 257 -18.05 -19.07 -5.41
C ASN A 257 -18.66 -18.03 -4.47
N VAL A 258 -18.14 -17.85 -3.26
CA VAL A 258 -18.55 -16.79 -2.34
C VAL A 258 -18.28 -15.40 -2.92
N VAL A 259 -17.11 -15.17 -3.53
CA VAL A 259 -16.76 -13.92 -4.18
C VAL A 259 -17.66 -13.67 -5.40
N LEU A 260 -17.90 -14.70 -6.22
CA LEU A 260 -18.78 -14.58 -7.41
C LEU A 260 -20.24 -14.30 -7.01
N ASP A 261 -20.76 -14.90 -5.93
CA ASP A 261 -22.09 -14.59 -5.40
C ASP A 261 -22.19 -13.14 -4.92
N PHE A 262 -21.16 -12.65 -4.24
CA PHE A 262 -21.08 -11.24 -3.85
C PHE A 262 -21.11 -10.32 -5.09
N GLU A 263 -20.27 -10.59 -6.09
CA GLU A 263 -20.22 -9.78 -7.31
C GLU A 263 -21.56 -9.80 -8.07
N ASP A 264 -22.15 -11.00 -8.27
CA ASP A 264 -23.48 -11.09 -8.93
C ASP A 264 -24.52 -10.24 -8.21
N LYS A 265 -24.57 -10.32 -6.88
CA LYS A 265 -25.49 -9.51 -6.08
C LYS A 265 -25.17 -8.02 -6.17
N LEU A 266 -23.89 -7.64 -6.09
CA LEU A 266 -23.46 -6.26 -6.10
C LEU A 266 -23.82 -5.58 -7.45
N TYR A 267 -23.45 -6.19 -8.55
CA TYR A 267 -23.66 -5.64 -9.91
C TYR A 267 -25.11 -5.70 -10.37
N ASN A 268 -25.87 -6.69 -9.89
CA ASN A 268 -27.31 -6.81 -10.18
C ASN A 268 -28.21 -6.09 -9.17
N LYS A 269 -27.64 -5.24 -8.31
CA LYS A 269 -28.37 -4.46 -7.29
C LYS A 269 -29.20 -5.31 -6.32
N LYS A 270 -28.79 -6.57 -6.09
CA LYS A 270 -29.42 -7.45 -5.07
C LYS A 270 -28.86 -7.15 -3.69
N PRO A 271 -29.54 -7.50 -2.59
CA PRO A 271 -28.96 -7.43 -1.26
C PRO A 271 -27.66 -8.24 -1.16
N VAL A 272 -26.63 -7.69 -0.52
CA VAL A 272 -25.31 -8.32 -0.37
C VAL A 272 -24.92 -8.57 1.08
N ASP A 273 -25.75 -8.12 2.01
CA ASP A 273 -25.51 -8.14 3.45
C ASP A 273 -25.49 -9.55 4.05
N ASP A 274 -25.92 -10.55 3.32
CA ASP A 274 -25.78 -11.97 3.66
C ASP A 274 -24.38 -12.54 3.33
N VAL A 275 -23.66 -11.94 2.39
CA VAL A 275 -22.37 -12.41 1.88
C VAL A 275 -21.23 -11.52 2.34
N PHE A 276 -21.43 -10.20 2.35
CA PHE A 276 -20.40 -9.22 2.66
C PHE A 276 -20.81 -8.32 3.83
N ASP A 277 -19.85 -7.99 4.69
CA ASP A 277 -19.99 -7.02 5.77
C ASP A 277 -19.88 -5.61 5.21
N ILE A 278 -21.03 -4.99 4.90
CA ILE A 278 -21.10 -3.67 4.27
C ILE A 278 -20.42 -2.59 5.11
N PRO A 279 -20.56 -2.54 6.45
CA PRO A 279 -19.81 -1.59 7.26
C PRO A 279 -18.29 -1.71 7.06
N SER A 280 -17.74 -2.92 6.94
CA SER A 280 -16.30 -3.08 6.70
C SER A 280 -15.86 -2.57 5.31
N LEU A 281 -16.70 -2.74 4.30
CA LEU A 281 -16.43 -2.23 2.94
C LEU A 281 -16.51 -0.69 2.91
N ALA A 282 -17.51 -0.12 3.58
CA ALA A 282 -17.64 1.32 3.75
C ALA A 282 -16.45 1.92 4.51
N ALA A 283 -16.03 1.30 5.60
CA ALA A 283 -14.88 1.69 6.39
C ALA A 283 -13.59 1.66 5.58
N TRP A 284 -13.41 0.64 4.74
CA TRP A 284 -12.25 0.48 3.88
C TRP A 284 -12.18 1.61 2.84
N PHE A 285 -13.26 1.89 2.10
CA PHE A 285 -13.30 3.01 1.16
C PHE A 285 -13.05 4.35 1.86
N LEU A 286 -13.68 4.56 3.02
CA LEU A 286 -13.54 5.81 3.76
C LEU A 286 -12.10 6.02 4.25
N ALA A 287 -11.45 4.98 4.75
CA ALA A 287 -10.06 5.08 5.21
C ALA A 287 -9.12 5.46 4.06
N HIS A 288 -9.32 4.90 2.86
CA HIS A 288 -8.57 5.30 1.68
C HIS A 288 -8.87 6.73 1.25
N ASP A 289 -10.14 7.17 1.29
CA ASP A 289 -10.50 8.56 0.99
C ASP A 289 -9.91 9.55 1.98
N ILE A 290 -9.89 9.24 3.28
CA ILE A 290 -9.28 10.11 4.30
C ILE A 290 -7.78 10.23 4.06
N ASN A 291 -7.10 9.14 3.75
CA ASN A 291 -5.66 9.15 3.49
C ASN A 291 -5.29 9.64 2.07
N GLY A 292 -6.27 9.77 1.17
CA GLY A 292 -6.01 10.08 -0.23
C GLY A 292 -5.12 9.04 -0.89
N SER A 293 -5.42 7.76 -0.62
CA SER A 293 -4.64 6.62 -1.12
C SER A 293 -5.07 6.29 -2.54
N TRP A 294 -4.31 6.79 -3.51
CA TRP A 294 -4.55 6.51 -4.92
C TRP A 294 -4.34 5.04 -5.27
N ASP A 295 -3.31 4.42 -4.70
CA ASP A 295 -2.92 3.03 -4.99
C ASP A 295 -3.84 1.99 -4.31
N GLY A 296 -4.63 2.43 -3.32
CA GLY A 296 -5.47 1.55 -2.52
C GLY A 296 -6.56 0.80 -3.29
N CYS A 297 -7.05 1.34 -4.41
CA CYS A 297 -8.11 0.70 -5.21
C CYS A 297 -7.58 -0.18 -6.35
N GLY A 298 -6.28 -0.11 -6.65
CA GLY A 298 -5.62 -0.85 -7.73
C GLY A 298 -4.72 -1.98 -7.25
N SER A 299 -4.38 -2.02 -5.95
CA SER A 299 -3.49 -3.02 -5.34
C SER A 299 -3.70 -3.07 -3.82
N ASN A 300 -3.00 -3.98 -3.14
CA ASN A 300 -2.96 -4.05 -1.67
C ASN A 300 -4.33 -4.25 -0.99
N ILE A 301 -5.27 -4.92 -1.67
CA ILE A 301 -6.66 -5.07 -1.26
C ILE A 301 -6.85 -6.44 -0.61
N PHE A 302 -6.99 -6.46 0.72
CA PHE A 302 -7.18 -7.68 1.47
C PHE A 302 -8.63 -7.90 1.87
N ILE A 303 -9.10 -9.13 1.70
CA ILE A 303 -10.43 -9.58 2.13
C ILE A 303 -10.25 -10.80 3.02
N THR A 304 -10.96 -10.82 4.12
CA THR A 304 -10.97 -11.93 5.08
C THR A 304 -12.35 -12.58 5.14
N LYS A 305 -12.38 -13.88 5.39
CA LYS A 305 -13.57 -14.63 5.78
C LYS A 305 -13.22 -15.48 7.00
N TYR A 306 -13.93 -15.30 8.11
CA TYR A 306 -13.55 -15.92 9.37
C TYR A 306 -13.48 -17.44 9.28
N ASP A 307 -14.52 -18.09 8.72
CA ASP A 307 -14.61 -19.53 8.51
C ASP A 307 -15.45 -19.85 7.24
N ASN A 308 -15.63 -21.12 6.92
CA ASN A 308 -16.42 -21.57 5.79
C ASN A 308 -17.93 -21.74 6.08
N THR A 309 -18.43 -21.20 7.20
CA THR A 309 -19.87 -21.26 7.48
C THR A 309 -20.65 -20.17 6.73
N PRO A 310 -21.95 -20.38 6.46
CA PRO A 310 -22.80 -19.37 5.81
C PRO A 310 -22.95 -18.08 6.64
N ASN A 311 -22.80 -18.13 7.95
CA ASN A 311 -22.92 -16.96 8.82
C ASN A 311 -21.67 -16.07 8.81
N SER A 312 -20.56 -16.57 8.34
CA SER A 312 -19.30 -15.84 8.19
C SER A 312 -19.31 -15.06 6.88
N LYS A 313 -19.30 -13.74 6.95
CA LYS A 313 -19.30 -12.86 5.79
C LYS A 313 -17.88 -12.51 5.36
N LEU A 314 -17.72 -12.13 4.12
CA LEU A 314 -16.51 -11.44 3.64
C LEU A 314 -16.37 -10.09 4.37
N LYS A 315 -15.14 -9.71 4.73
CA LYS A 315 -14.80 -8.44 5.36
C LYS A 315 -13.57 -7.84 4.73
N MET A 316 -13.56 -6.53 4.57
CA MET A 316 -12.36 -5.81 4.15
C MET A 316 -11.31 -5.73 5.24
N GLY A 317 -10.06 -5.57 4.81
CA GLY A 317 -8.91 -5.29 5.66
C GLY A 317 -8.01 -6.49 5.93
N PRO A 318 -6.82 -6.19 6.46
CA PRO A 318 -6.29 -4.87 6.84
C PRO A 318 -5.92 -3.99 5.64
N LEU A 319 -5.62 -2.73 5.90
CA LEU A 319 -5.04 -1.83 4.89
C LEU A 319 -3.53 -2.09 4.75
N TRP A 320 -3.00 -1.76 3.58
CA TRP A 320 -1.58 -1.95 3.31
C TRP A 320 -1.08 -0.91 2.31
N ASP A 321 0.20 -0.53 2.42
CA ASP A 321 0.94 0.32 1.50
C ASP A 321 0.40 1.76 1.37
N PHE A 322 0.92 2.65 2.21
CA PHE A 322 0.52 4.05 2.28
C PHE A 322 1.62 5.01 1.79
N ASP A 323 2.61 4.50 1.05
CA ASP A 323 3.74 5.35 0.67
C ASP A 323 3.41 6.35 -0.45
N TRP A 324 2.33 6.13 -1.20
CA TRP A 324 1.75 7.03 -2.20
C TRP A 324 0.59 7.90 -1.68
N ASP A 325 0.28 7.84 -0.40
CA ASP A 325 -0.77 8.64 0.23
C ASP A 325 -0.45 10.13 0.23
N TYR A 326 -1.48 10.93 0.48
CA TYR A 326 -1.42 12.39 0.46
C TYR A 326 -1.06 12.98 -0.90
N SER A 327 -1.31 12.24 -1.96
CA SER A 327 -1.12 12.72 -3.32
C SER A 327 -2.13 13.79 -3.67
N LYS A 328 -1.71 14.82 -4.40
CA LYS A 328 -2.63 15.82 -4.97
C LYS A 328 -3.57 15.21 -5.99
N GLU A 329 -3.17 14.12 -6.62
CA GLU A 329 -4.01 13.32 -7.51
C GLU A 329 -5.14 12.62 -6.74
N GLY A 330 -4.96 12.40 -5.45
CA GLY A 330 -5.97 11.87 -4.53
C GLY A 330 -6.98 12.88 -3.98
N TRP A 331 -7.12 14.08 -4.58
CA TRP A 331 -8.22 14.99 -4.24
C TRP A 331 -9.59 14.46 -4.68
N ALA A 332 -9.62 13.54 -5.65
CA ALA A 332 -10.82 12.77 -5.94
C ALA A 332 -11.14 11.81 -4.79
N SER A 333 -12.41 11.54 -4.57
CA SER A 333 -12.83 10.45 -3.68
C SER A 333 -12.75 9.12 -4.41
N VAL A 334 -12.60 7.99 -3.68
CA VAL A 334 -12.51 6.65 -4.31
C VAL A 334 -13.73 6.29 -5.15
N HIS A 335 -14.90 6.86 -4.88
CA HIS A 335 -16.10 6.65 -5.72
C HIS A 335 -15.95 7.20 -7.15
N GLU A 336 -14.97 8.05 -7.42
CA GLU A 336 -14.60 8.52 -8.76
C GLU A 336 -13.65 7.57 -9.48
N ILE A 337 -13.10 6.59 -8.78
CA ILE A 337 -12.18 5.57 -9.30
C ILE A 337 -13.02 4.34 -9.65
N PRO A 338 -13.04 3.86 -10.91
CA PRO A 338 -13.91 2.77 -11.34
C PRO A 338 -13.43 1.38 -10.91
N GLU A 339 -12.22 1.27 -10.40
CA GLU A 339 -11.59 0.02 -9.97
C GLU A 339 -12.24 -0.52 -8.69
N PHE A 340 -12.00 -1.77 -8.42
CA PHE A 340 -12.38 -2.53 -7.24
C PHE A 340 -13.74 -2.14 -6.63
N TYR A 341 -14.82 -2.48 -7.31
CA TYR A 341 -16.20 -2.32 -6.81
C TYR A 341 -16.63 -0.91 -6.41
N ALA A 342 -15.81 0.13 -6.60
CA ALA A 342 -16.17 1.49 -6.21
C ALA A 342 -17.43 1.96 -6.96
N PHE A 343 -17.46 1.78 -8.27
CA PHE A 343 -18.62 2.19 -9.07
C PHE A 343 -19.93 1.50 -8.63
N PRO A 344 -20.05 0.16 -8.53
CA PRO A 344 -21.28 -0.47 -8.09
C PRO A 344 -21.62 -0.14 -6.63
N PHE A 345 -20.63 0.00 -5.74
CA PHE A 345 -20.85 0.40 -4.34
C PHE A 345 -21.48 1.80 -4.26
N PHE A 346 -20.82 2.81 -4.82
CA PHE A 346 -21.29 4.19 -4.72
C PHE A 346 -22.48 4.53 -5.61
N SER A 347 -22.94 3.59 -6.43
CA SER A 347 -24.20 3.70 -7.18
C SER A 347 -25.44 3.24 -6.38
N ARG A 348 -25.27 2.77 -5.14
CA ARG A 348 -26.35 2.20 -4.31
C ARG A 348 -26.58 3.03 -3.06
N TYR A 349 -27.85 3.39 -2.84
CA TYR A 349 -28.25 4.26 -1.73
C TYR A 349 -27.81 3.71 -0.38
N GLU A 350 -28.11 2.43 -0.07
CA GLU A 350 -27.79 1.82 1.20
C GLU A 350 -26.31 1.73 1.49
N MET A 351 -25.48 1.61 0.44
CA MET A 351 -24.02 1.56 0.58
C MET A 351 -23.41 2.94 0.80
N VAL A 352 -23.93 3.95 0.05
CA VAL A 352 -23.54 5.34 0.29
C VAL A 352 -23.94 5.79 1.69
N MET A 353 -25.11 5.36 2.18
CA MET A 353 -25.52 5.67 3.55
C MET A 353 -24.61 4.99 4.57
N ALA A 354 -24.24 3.74 4.38
CA ALA A 354 -23.26 3.07 5.27
C ALA A 354 -21.91 3.79 5.28
N TYR A 355 -21.44 4.28 4.13
CA TYR A 355 -20.22 5.08 4.02
C TYR A 355 -20.36 6.43 4.74
N ASN A 356 -21.49 7.14 4.56
CA ASN A 356 -21.78 8.38 5.28
C ASN A 356 -21.91 8.16 6.80
N ASP A 357 -22.58 7.09 7.22
CA ASP A 357 -22.71 6.77 8.66
C ASP A 357 -21.33 6.53 9.31
N CYS A 358 -20.45 5.83 8.62
CA CYS A 358 -19.06 5.68 9.04
C CYS A 358 -18.37 7.05 9.14
N TRP A 359 -18.52 7.93 8.12
CA TRP A 359 -17.98 9.29 8.15
C TRP A 359 -18.49 10.10 9.34
N GLN A 360 -19.81 10.14 9.56
CA GLN A 360 -20.38 10.88 10.67
C GLN A 360 -19.87 10.39 12.04
N GLN A 361 -19.62 9.09 12.14
CA GLN A 361 -19.07 8.49 13.37
C GLN A 361 -17.60 8.88 13.60
N VAL A 362 -16.76 8.85 12.55
CA VAL A 362 -15.32 9.01 12.70
C VAL A 362 -14.87 10.47 12.58
N ARG A 363 -15.55 11.28 11.79
CA ARG A 363 -15.18 12.66 11.47
C ARG A 363 -14.85 13.51 12.72
N PRO A 364 -15.65 13.48 13.79
CA PRO A 364 -15.38 14.25 15.02
C PRO A 364 -14.12 13.80 15.76
N GLN A 365 -13.61 12.60 15.48
CA GLN A 365 -12.50 11.99 16.22
C GLN A 365 -11.17 12.05 15.46
N ILE A 366 -11.17 12.39 14.16
CA ILE A 366 -9.98 12.31 13.31
C ILE A 366 -8.91 13.28 13.78
N GLU A 367 -9.26 14.54 14.01
CA GLU A 367 -8.29 15.57 14.42
C GLU A 367 -7.61 15.23 15.74
N GLU A 368 -8.39 14.74 16.71
CA GLU A 368 -7.86 14.26 17.99
C GLU A 368 -6.94 13.03 17.80
N ARG A 369 -7.36 12.06 16.98
CA ARG A 369 -6.55 10.89 16.68
C ARG A 369 -5.23 11.28 16.01
N VAL A 370 -5.27 12.14 15.01
CA VAL A 370 -4.07 12.65 14.31
C VAL A 370 -3.15 13.37 15.29
N ALA A 371 -3.69 14.25 16.11
CA ALA A 371 -2.91 14.97 17.13
C ALA A 371 -2.26 13.99 18.12
N MET A 372 -3.03 13.04 18.67
CA MET A 372 -2.54 12.03 19.62
C MET A 372 -1.40 11.19 19.03
N VAL A 373 -1.52 10.74 17.79
CA VAL A 373 -0.48 9.93 17.12
C VAL A 373 0.78 10.76 16.91
N LEU A 374 0.63 11.98 16.37
CA LEU A 374 1.77 12.87 16.10
C LEU A 374 2.47 13.33 17.39
N ASP A 375 1.72 13.66 18.44
CA ASP A 375 2.29 14.06 19.72
C ASP A 375 3.01 12.90 20.41
N SER A 376 2.46 11.69 20.30
CA SER A 376 3.13 10.47 20.78
C SER A 376 4.43 10.21 20.02
N MET A 377 4.39 10.32 18.68
CA MET A 377 5.57 10.15 17.83
C MET A 377 6.63 11.22 18.12
N ARG A 378 6.22 12.47 18.25
CA ARG A 378 7.11 13.58 18.58
C ARG A 378 7.79 13.37 19.93
N THR A 379 7.03 12.98 20.95
CA THR A 379 7.55 12.80 22.31
C THR A 379 8.49 11.62 22.43
N ASN A 380 8.20 10.53 21.74
CA ASN A 380 8.90 9.27 21.99
C ASN A 380 9.96 8.94 20.94
N TRP A 381 9.85 9.48 19.70
CA TRP A 381 10.62 8.98 18.55
C TRP A 381 11.29 10.05 17.71
N ALA A 382 10.81 11.31 17.69
CA ALA A 382 11.28 12.33 16.76
C ALA A 382 12.80 12.56 16.86
N ASP A 383 13.32 12.78 18.06
CA ASP A 383 14.75 13.03 18.27
C ASP A 383 15.59 11.80 17.84
N ALA A 384 15.09 10.60 18.09
CA ALA A 384 15.77 9.36 17.73
C ALA A 384 15.77 9.14 16.20
N ILE A 385 14.66 9.45 15.52
CA ILE A 385 14.54 9.42 14.06
C ILE A 385 15.50 10.43 13.43
N ASP A 386 15.51 11.67 13.91
CA ASP A 386 16.37 12.72 13.36
C ASP A 386 17.86 12.44 13.61
N ALA A 387 18.21 11.88 14.78
CA ALA A 387 19.56 11.42 15.04
C ALA A 387 19.99 10.27 14.10
N SER A 388 19.09 9.33 13.83
CA SER A 388 19.31 8.24 12.86
C SER A 388 19.60 8.79 11.45
N ARG A 389 18.76 9.72 10.99
CA ARG A 389 18.90 10.36 9.67
C ARG A 389 20.17 11.19 9.56
N ALA A 390 20.58 11.85 10.64
CA ALA A 390 21.87 12.55 10.69
C ALA A 390 23.05 11.57 10.50
N VAL A 391 23.04 10.42 11.18
CA VAL A 391 24.06 9.37 10.98
C VAL A 391 24.02 8.84 9.55
N PHE A 392 22.83 8.65 8.97
CA PHE A 392 22.68 8.19 7.59
C PHE A 392 23.25 9.19 6.58
N LYS A 393 22.95 10.48 6.76
CA LYS A 393 23.53 11.55 5.96
C LYS A 393 25.06 11.58 6.04
N ASP A 394 25.62 11.49 7.24
CA ASP A 394 27.08 11.57 7.45
C ASP A 394 27.82 10.36 6.91
N ARG A 395 27.21 9.17 6.96
CA ARG A 395 27.83 7.90 6.58
C ARG A 395 27.57 7.48 5.13
N VAL A 396 26.40 7.84 4.59
CA VAL A 396 25.93 7.41 3.27
C VAL A 396 25.82 8.57 2.30
N GLY A 397 25.65 9.80 2.80
CA GLY A 397 25.55 11.01 1.98
C GLY A 397 24.12 11.30 1.47
N THR A 398 23.12 10.51 1.91
CA THR A 398 21.73 10.70 1.51
C THR A 398 21.01 11.53 2.57
N TYR A 399 20.29 12.57 2.12
CA TYR A 399 19.47 13.40 2.98
C TYR A 399 18.06 12.82 3.11
N GLU A 400 17.59 12.76 4.32
CA GLU A 400 16.20 12.47 4.66
C GLU A 400 15.59 13.66 5.41
N SER A 401 14.32 13.96 5.16
CA SER A 401 13.64 15.10 5.81
C SER A 401 13.56 14.92 7.32
N PRO A 402 13.74 15.97 8.13
CA PRO A 402 13.54 15.92 9.57
C PRO A 402 12.10 15.51 9.91
N PHE A 403 11.92 14.91 11.09
CA PHE A 403 10.59 14.50 11.56
C PHE A 403 9.57 15.65 11.55
N ALA A 404 9.98 16.84 11.97
CA ALA A 404 9.12 18.02 11.99
C ALA A 404 8.55 18.40 10.60
N GLU A 405 9.29 18.19 9.51
CA GLU A 405 8.80 18.40 8.15
C GLU A 405 7.76 17.35 7.77
N ASN A 406 8.00 16.08 8.11
CA ASN A 406 7.05 15.01 7.88
C ASN A 406 5.76 15.19 8.70
N GLU A 407 5.89 15.61 9.95
CA GLU A 407 4.75 15.97 10.78
C GLU A 407 3.92 17.11 10.18
N LYS A 408 4.59 18.17 9.69
CA LYS A 408 3.93 19.29 9.03
C LYS A 408 3.17 18.84 7.78
N GLU A 409 3.73 17.93 6.99
CA GLU A 409 3.06 17.34 5.83
C GLU A 409 1.74 16.68 6.24
N VAL A 410 1.77 15.81 7.25
CA VAL A 410 0.59 15.13 7.78
C VAL A 410 -0.46 16.12 8.26
N ARG A 411 -0.08 17.10 9.10
CA ARG A 411 -1.01 18.11 9.61
C ARG A 411 -1.66 18.93 8.48
N ASN A 412 -0.86 19.33 7.50
CA ASN A 412 -1.36 20.08 6.34
C ASN A 412 -2.34 19.27 5.51
N TRP A 413 -2.05 17.96 5.32
CA TRP A 413 -2.96 17.07 4.63
C TRP A 413 -4.33 17.03 5.28
N PHE A 414 -4.41 16.68 6.56
CA PHE A 414 -5.69 16.57 7.24
C PHE A 414 -6.43 17.89 7.35
N ALA A 415 -5.71 19.02 7.57
CA ALA A 415 -6.32 20.35 7.61
C ALA A 415 -7.03 20.73 6.30
N GLN A 416 -6.56 20.24 5.16
CA GLN A 416 -7.16 20.49 3.85
C GLN A 416 -8.15 19.38 3.44
N ARG A 417 -7.80 18.12 3.71
CA ARG A 417 -8.57 16.97 3.28
C ARG A 417 -9.93 16.86 3.97
N LEU A 418 -9.97 17.09 5.29
CA LEU A 418 -11.21 16.88 6.05
C LEU A 418 -12.35 17.82 5.62
N PRO A 419 -12.15 19.15 5.49
CA PRO A 419 -13.18 20.04 4.98
C PRO A 419 -13.63 19.68 3.56
N TRP A 420 -12.69 19.26 2.72
CA TRP A 420 -13.01 18.82 1.36
C TRP A 420 -13.89 17.56 1.38
N LEU A 421 -13.61 16.57 2.23
CA LEU A 421 -14.42 15.38 2.39
C LEU A 421 -15.80 15.69 2.98
N ASP A 422 -15.92 16.66 3.90
CA ASP A 422 -17.21 17.11 4.41
C ASP A 422 -18.14 17.54 3.26
N GLU A 423 -17.62 18.32 2.31
CA GLU A 423 -18.38 18.75 1.13
C GLU A 423 -18.62 17.61 0.12
N ALA A 424 -17.59 16.81 -0.17
CA ALA A 424 -17.68 15.73 -1.15
C ALA A 424 -18.70 14.67 -0.74
N ILE A 425 -18.68 14.27 0.53
CA ILE A 425 -19.62 13.27 1.07
C ILE A 425 -21.03 13.82 1.16
N ALA A 426 -21.20 15.07 1.60
CA ALA A 426 -22.51 15.72 1.61
C ALA A 426 -23.13 15.79 0.17
N ASN A 427 -22.31 16.12 -0.82
CA ASN A 427 -22.71 16.12 -2.22
C ASN A 427 -23.07 14.73 -2.74
N LEU A 428 -22.28 13.70 -2.37
CA LEU A 428 -22.57 12.31 -2.72
C LEU A 428 -23.90 11.84 -2.13
N VAL A 429 -24.13 12.10 -0.84
CA VAL A 429 -25.40 11.76 -0.16
C VAL A 429 -26.58 12.48 -0.79
N SER A 430 -26.45 13.78 -1.08
CA SER A 430 -27.48 14.56 -1.75
C SER A 430 -27.80 13.99 -3.13
N THR A 431 -26.78 13.58 -3.86
CA THR A 431 -26.88 12.98 -5.19
C THR A 431 -27.66 11.68 -5.17
N ILE A 432 -27.23 10.75 -4.33
CA ILE A 432 -27.86 9.42 -4.28
C ILE A 432 -29.27 9.50 -3.69
N SER A 433 -29.54 10.40 -2.74
CA SER A 433 -30.87 10.67 -2.20
C SER A 433 -31.79 11.26 -3.24
N GLY A 434 -31.29 12.18 -4.07
CA GLY A 434 -32.03 12.73 -5.22
C GLY A 434 -32.36 11.65 -6.26
N ILE A 435 -31.43 10.75 -6.55
CA ILE A 435 -31.67 9.60 -7.44
C ILE A 435 -32.73 8.68 -6.83
N ASN A 436 -32.64 8.35 -5.56
CA ASN A 436 -33.58 7.46 -4.88
C ASN A 436 -35.02 8.02 -4.83
N THR A 437 -35.18 9.34 -4.69
CA THR A 437 -36.49 10.01 -4.78
C THR A 437 -37.03 10.07 -6.19
N VAL A 438 -36.20 9.98 -7.20
CA VAL A 438 -36.56 10.07 -8.63
C VAL A 438 -36.71 8.69 -9.26
N GLU A 439 -36.12 7.63 -8.76
CA GLU A 439 -36.48 6.25 -9.14
C GLU A 439 -37.90 5.90 -8.75
N ALA A 440 -38.47 6.61 -7.76
CA ALA A 440 -39.92 6.62 -7.50
C ALA A 440 -40.71 7.48 -8.52
N GLY A 441 -40.03 8.27 -9.36
CA GLY A 441 -40.64 9.10 -10.40
C GLY A 441 -39.65 9.42 -11.52
N ALA A 442 -39.61 8.58 -12.55
CA ALA A 442 -38.80 8.62 -13.78
C ALA A 442 -37.84 9.80 -13.99
N LEU A 443 -36.54 9.58 -13.85
CA LEU A 443 -35.44 10.49 -14.25
C LEU A 443 -35.53 10.81 -15.75
N ARG A 444 -35.93 12.01 -16.09
CA ARG A 444 -35.80 12.53 -17.46
C ARG A 444 -34.41 13.17 -17.62
N THR A 445 -33.56 12.54 -18.43
CA THR A 445 -32.39 13.21 -18.98
C THR A 445 -32.84 14.46 -19.70
N ALA A 446 -32.34 15.62 -19.27
CA ALA A 446 -32.74 16.90 -19.92
C ALA A 446 -31.83 17.22 -21.10
N ALA A 447 -30.56 16.84 -21.05
CA ALA A 447 -29.60 17.07 -22.12
C ALA A 447 -28.53 15.98 -22.18
N VAL A 448 -28.04 15.72 -23.40
CA VAL A 448 -26.89 14.86 -23.66
C VAL A 448 -25.82 15.70 -24.35
N ALA A 449 -24.63 15.67 -23.87
CA ALA A 449 -23.45 16.26 -24.50
C ALA A 449 -22.43 15.18 -24.85
N VAL A 450 -21.87 15.22 -26.06
CA VAL A 450 -20.89 14.27 -26.57
C VAL A 450 -19.59 15.00 -26.84
N TYR A 451 -18.52 14.47 -26.35
CA TYR A 451 -17.18 15.04 -26.52
C TYR A 451 -16.24 14.03 -27.18
N SER A 452 -15.34 14.50 -28.02
CA SER A 452 -14.19 13.72 -28.45
C SER A 452 -13.27 13.43 -27.26
N THR A 453 -12.35 12.50 -27.40
CA THR A 453 -11.29 12.25 -26.38
C THR A 453 -10.36 13.44 -26.17
N SER A 454 -10.32 14.39 -27.11
CA SER A 454 -9.60 15.67 -26.99
C SER A 454 -10.44 16.80 -26.35
N GLY A 455 -11.67 16.50 -25.89
CA GLY A 455 -12.54 17.47 -25.23
C GLY A 455 -13.37 18.35 -26.16
N VAL A 456 -13.36 18.11 -27.47
CA VAL A 456 -14.17 18.88 -28.43
C VAL A 456 -15.61 18.44 -28.33
N LEU A 457 -16.54 19.38 -28.17
CA LEU A 457 -17.98 19.13 -28.18
C LEU A 457 -18.42 18.70 -29.58
N LEU A 458 -18.98 17.49 -29.69
CA LEU A 458 -19.47 16.91 -30.97
C LEU A 458 -20.99 17.01 -31.13
N TYR A 459 -21.70 16.96 -30.00
CA TYR A 459 -23.14 17.03 -29.95
C TYR A 459 -23.64 17.60 -28.62
N GLN A 460 -24.74 18.35 -28.66
CA GLN A 460 -25.51 18.73 -27.47
C GLN A 460 -27.00 18.81 -27.84
N GLY A 461 -27.85 18.11 -27.13
CA GLY A 461 -29.28 18.06 -27.37
C GLY A 461 -30.01 17.17 -26.36
N ASP A 462 -31.27 16.82 -26.62
CA ASP A 462 -31.99 15.85 -25.80
C ASP A 462 -31.61 14.40 -26.12
N GLU A 463 -32.02 13.47 -25.26
CA GLU A 463 -31.67 12.05 -25.39
C GLU A 463 -32.32 11.39 -26.62
N ALA A 464 -33.50 11.84 -27.02
CA ALA A 464 -34.20 11.28 -28.16
C ALA A 464 -33.52 11.69 -29.48
N ASP A 465 -33.09 12.94 -29.57
CA ASP A 465 -32.35 13.44 -30.72
C ASP A 465 -30.91 12.92 -30.74
N PHE A 466 -30.28 12.68 -29.58
CA PHE A 466 -29.01 12.00 -29.51
C PHE A 466 -29.06 10.56 -30.09
N LYS A 467 -30.15 9.81 -29.80
CA LYS A 467 -30.33 8.45 -30.36
C LYS A 467 -30.50 8.48 -31.90
N LYS A 468 -31.03 9.58 -32.48
CA LYS A 468 -31.09 9.78 -33.94
C LYS A 468 -29.72 10.20 -34.48
N TRP A 469 -29.08 11.18 -33.85
CA TRP A 469 -27.79 11.72 -34.26
C TRP A 469 -26.71 10.62 -34.28
N ARG A 470 -26.71 9.73 -33.29
CA ARG A 470 -25.74 8.61 -33.20
C ARG A 470 -25.88 7.61 -34.37
N LYS A 471 -27.04 7.49 -34.98
CA LYS A 471 -27.31 6.56 -36.08
C LYS A 471 -27.02 7.15 -37.47
N GLN A 472 -26.73 8.44 -37.54
CA GLN A 472 -26.44 9.14 -38.79
C GLN A 472 -24.93 9.35 -38.96
N PRO A 473 -24.45 9.52 -40.22
CA PRO A 473 -23.06 9.94 -40.44
C PRO A 473 -22.85 11.33 -39.81
N ASN A 474 -22.19 11.38 -38.68
CA ASN A 474 -21.99 12.62 -37.91
C ASN A 474 -20.60 13.24 -38.09
N GLY A 475 -19.78 12.70 -39.02
CA GLY A 475 -18.48 13.24 -39.39
C GLY A 475 -17.38 12.95 -38.38
N TYR A 476 -17.67 12.19 -37.33
CA TYR A 476 -16.68 11.76 -36.33
C TYR A 476 -16.64 10.22 -36.31
N THR A 477 -15.42 9.69 -36.37
CA THR A 477 -15.11 8.24 -36.20
C THR A 477 -14.09 8.08 -35.10
N GLY A 478 -14.47 7.37 -34.05
CA GLY A 478 -13.58 7.11 -32.93
C GLY A 478 -14.29 7.03 -31.59
N VAL A 479 -13.50 7.06 -30.53
CA VAL A 479 -14.02 7.01 -29.16
C VAL A 479 -14.52 8.39 -28.75
N ALA A 480 -15.76 8.46 -28.23
CA ALA A 480 -16.34 9.66 -27.68
C ALA A 480 -16.86 9.44 -26.25
N ILE A 481 -16.94 10.53 -25.49
CA ILE A 481 -17.48 10.56 -24.13
C ILE A 481 -18.85 11.21 -24.18
N VAL A 482 -19.87 10.46 -23.77
CA VAL A 482 -21.26 10.94 -23.68
C VAL A 482 -21.58 11.30 -22.24
N ARG A 483 -22.02 12.53 -22.01
CA ARG A 483 -22.46 13.02 -20.69
C ARG A 483 -23.97 13.26 -20.73
N TYR A 484 -24.69 12.68 -19.80
CA TYR A 484 -26.10 12.87 -19.57
C TYR A 484 -26.30 13.87 -18.43
N VAL A 485 -27.06 14.91 -18.66
CA VAL A 485 -27.21 16.05 -17.74
C VAL A 485 -28.66 16.25 -17.38
N SER A 486 -28.98 16.53 -16.11
CA SER A 486 -30.35 16.85 -15.67
C SER A 486 -30.78 18.24 -16.11
N THR A 487 -32.06 18.55 -15.89
CA THR A 487 -32.64 19.90 -16.10
C THR A 487 -31.93 20.99 -15.29
N SER A 488 -31.28 20.64 -14.18
CA SER A 488 -30.49 21.55 -13.34
C SER A 488 -29.01 21.69 -13.78
N GLY A 489 -28.63 21.07 -14.91
CA GLY A 489 -27.23 21.08 -15.40
C GLY A 489 -26.31 20.06 -14.72
N ARG A 490 -26.87 19.19 -13.90
CA ARG A 490 -26.11 18.20 -13.16
C ARG A 490 -25.76 16.99 -14.01
N LEU A 491 -24.53 16.50 -13.92
CA LEU A 491 -24.09 15.27 -14.56
C LEU A 491 -24.81 14.05 -13.94
N LEU A 492 -25.54 13.31 -14.76
CA LEU A 492 -26.28 12.11 -14.36
C LEU A 492 -25.51 10.83 -14.66
N LYS A 493 -24.85 10.79 -15.81
CA LYS A 493 -24.14 9.62 -16.31
C LYS A 493 -23.04 10.04 -17.28
N THR A 494 -21.98 9.29 -17.33
CA THR A 494 -20.97 9.37 -18.38
C THR A 494 -20.80 8.00 -19.03
N GLU A 495 -20.79 7.95 -20.34
CA GLU A 495 -20.54 6.73 -21.13
C GLU A 495 -19.38 6.96 -22.10
N LYS A 496 -18.59 5.93 -22.31
CA LYS A 496 -17.64 5.85 -23.41
C LYS A 496 -18.30 5.09 -24.57
N VAL A 497 -18.38 5.70 -25.74
CA VAL A 497 -19.00 5.12 -26.94
C VAL A 497 -18.04 5.18 -28.12
N ILE A 498 -18.19 4.26 -29.06
CA ILE A 498 -17.57 4.33 -30.40
C ILE A 498 -18.63 4.90 -31.35
N LEU A 499 -18.27 5.99 -32.01
CA LEU A 499 -19.08 6.66 -33.05
C LEU A 499 -18.51 6.36 -34.41
#